data_a9277653e71286d67588d00163bb3f11
#
_entry.id   a9277653e71286d67588d00163bb3f11
#
_cell.length_a   1.000
_cell.length_b   1.000
_cell.length_c   1.000
_cell.angle_alpha   90.00
_cell.angle_beta   90.00
_cell.angle_gamma   90.00
#
_symmetry.space_group_name_H-M   'P 1'
#
loop_
_entity.id
_entity.type
_entity.pdbx_description
1 polymer ?
#
loop_
_entity_poly.entity_id
_entity_poly.type
_entity_poly.pdbx_seq_one_letter_code
_entity_poly.pdbx_strand_id
1 'polypeptide(L)'
;MIKINTLFHMILICSCMGTCFGFMEIIVAAGSYLYQKLPCFSGACCTKNEIPANYHALEASLKDKLFGQPLVLNTVVNALKSHWNDNYRAEKALTMSFHGGPGVGKNYVTKMIQEALYTQGTRSPHVHMFVARLDFPEVSKVPEYQRNLARWIKGNVTNCPKQIFIFDEVNHMPAGVLDAIKPFIDYYDYINRINFREVIFIFLSNTGAQIVNEHTYTLWRKGIKKDEMKLSDFEKLISQGAFNEKVSNRILVTTDLQFQELWLICVFYVLSQIRKVNRLLK
;
A
#
# COMPACT_ATOMS: atom_id res chain seq x y z
N MET A 1 35.39 -18.16 10.58
CA MET A 1 35.63 -16.76 11.01
C MET A 1 37.10 -16.44 10.82
N ILE A 2 37.46 -15.87 9.67
CA ILE A 2 38.83 -15.36 9.45
C ILE A 2 38.89 -14.04 10.19
N LYS A 3 39.82 -13.94 11.16
CA LYS A 3 39.96 -12.73 11.97
C LYS A 3 40.34 -11.56 11.08
N ILE A 4 39.64 -10.43 11.21
CA ILE A 4 39.85 -9.17 10.48
C ILE A 4 41.33 -8.74 10.45
N ASN A 5 42.11 -9.05 11.50
CA ASN A 5 43.55 -8.82 11.57
C ASN A 5 44.38 -9.56 10.53
N THR A 6 43.93 -10.73 10.07
CA THR A 6 44.68 -11.51 9.05
C THR A 6 44.53 -10.92 7.66
N LEU A 7 43.33 -10.35 7.38
CA LEU A 7 43.08 -9.66 6.13
C LEU A 7 43.85 -8.34 6.02
N PHE A 8 43.98 -7.61 7.12
CA PHE A 8 44.76 -6.37 7.20
C PHE A 8 46.26 -6.60 7.00
N HIS A 9 46.79 -7.68 7.54
CA HIS A 9 48.19 -8.06 7.34
C HIS A 9 48.48 -8.51 5.90
N MET A 10 47.58 -9.23 5.25
CA MET A 10 47.74 -9.61 3.86
C MET A 10 47.72 -8.38 2.91
N ILE A 11 46.87 -7.37 3.20
CA ILE A 11 46.81 -6.12 2.42
C ILE A 11 48.12 -5.31 2.58
N LEU A 12 48.72 -5.27 3.79
CA LEU A 12 49.98 -4.56 4.03
C LEU A 12 51.19 -5.24 3.34
N ILE A 13 51.22 -6.56 3.26
CA ILE A 13 52.28 -7.33 2.59
C ILE A 13 52.19 -7.18 1.08
N CYS A 14 51.01 -7.07 0.51
CA CYS A 14 50.79 -6.84 -0.92
C CYS A 14 51.21 -5.44 -1.40
N SER A 15 51.26 -4.45 -0.52
CA SER A 15 51.67 -3.09 -0.89
C SER A 15 53.15 -2.93 -1.22
N CYS A 16 53.99 -3.90 -0.84
CA CYS A 16 55.45 -3.87 -1.04
C CYS A 16 55.95 -4.53 -2.34
N MET A 17 55.10 -5.25 -3.08
CA MET A 17 55.49 -5.90 -4.34
C MET A 17 54.53 -5.49 -5.48
N GLY A 18 55.04 -4.83 -6.49
CA GLY A 18 54.33 -4.25 -7.63
C GLY A 18 53.45 -5.17 -8.50
N THR A 19 53.04 -6.34 -7.98
CA THR A 19 52.14 -7.31 -8.63
C THR A 19 50.68 -7.27 -8.11
N CYS A 20 50.35 -6.30 -7.26
CA CYS A 20 49.05 -6.29 -6.55
C CYS A 20 47.87 -5.67 -7.33
N PHE A 21 48.08 -5.02 -8.48
CA PHE A 21 46.94 -4.41 -9.20
C PHE A 21 45.92 -5.44 -9.64
N GLY A 22 46.34 -6.58 -10.19
CA GLY A 22 45.43 -7.64 -10.63
C GLY A 22 44.71 -8.36 -9.47
N PHE A 23 45.36 -8.46 -8.31
CA PHE A 23 44.76 -9.10 -7.12
C PHE A 23 43.70 -8.20 -6.44
N MET A 24 43.96 -6.89 -6.44
CA MET A 24 42.95 -5.90 -5.92
C MET A 24 41.71 -5.86 -6.78
N GLU A 25 41.83 -5.91 -8.10
CA GLU A 25 40.67 -5.98 -9.01
C GLU A 25 39.86 -7.27 -8.78
N ILE A 26 40.50 -8.40 -8.56
CA ILE A 26 39.84 -9.67 -8.26
C ILE A 26 39.16 -9.62 -6.88
N ILE A 27 39.77 -9.01 -5.87
CA ILE A 27 39.16 -8.87 -4.54
C ILE A 27 38.01 -7.91 -4.57
N VAL A 28 38.09 -6.79 -5.29
CA VAL A 28 36.99 -5.83 -5.48
C VAL A 28 35.87 -6.47 -6.30
N ALA A 29 36.19 -7.18 -7.38
CA ALA A 29 35.18 -7.89 -8.17
C ALA A 29 34.53 -9.04 -7.40
N ALA A 30 35.31 -9.84 -6.64
CA ALA A 30 34.76 -10.88 -5.75
C ALA A 30 33.99 -10.28 -4.59
N GLY A 31 34.43 -9.16 -4.01
CA GLY A 31 33.75 -8.43 -2.97
C GLY A 31 32.42 -7.84 -3.46
N SER A 32 32.39 -7.23 -4.65
CA SER A 32 31.16 -6.72 -5.26
C SER A 32 30.21 -7.85 -5.67
N TYR A 33 30.72 -8.98 -6.16
CA TYR A 33 29.94 -10.15 -6.51
C TYR A 33 29.35 -10.83 -5.27
N LEU A 34 30.12 -10.93 -4.18
CA LEU A 34 29.65 -11.40 -2.87
C LEU A 34 28.68 -10.43 -2.21
N TYR A 35 28.92 -9.12 -2.34
CA TYR A 35 28.00 -8.08 -1.87
C TYR A 35 26.65 -8.12 -2.59
N GLN A 36 26.64 -8.40 -3.91
CA GLN A 36 25.42 -8.60 -4.68
C GLN A 36 24.71 -9.92 -4.37
N LYS A 37 25.45 -10.96 -3.92
CA LYS A 37 24.89 -12.27 -3.56
C LYS A 37 24.63 -12.47 -2.07
N LEU A 38 25.13 -11.58 -1.20
CA LEU A 38 24.75 -11.60 0.22
C LEU A 38 23.39 -10.92 0.36
N PRO A 39 22.29 -11.68 0.45
CA PRO A 39 21.01 -11.08 0.72
C PRO A 39 21.07 -10.39 2.07
N CYS A 40 20.70 -9.12 2.13
CA CYS A 40 20.34 -8.44 3.36
C CYS A 40 21.46 -7.88 4.25
N PHE A 41 22.46 -7.25 3.69
CA PHE A 41 23.45 -6.51 4.51
C PHE A 41 22.89 -5.16 5.01
N SER A 42 21.79 -4.66 4.43
CA SER A 42 21.20 -3.35 4.75
C SER A 42 19.92 -3.40 5.60
N GLY A 43 19.57 -4.56 6.15
CA GLY A 43 18.44 -4.68 7.10
C GLY A 43 17.03 -4.77 6.50
N ALA A 44 16.86 -4.58 5.19
CA ALA A 44 15.57 -4.69 4.52
C ALA A 44 15.63 -5.77 3.44
N CYS A 45 15.27 -6.99 3.81
CA CYS A 45 15.30 -8.13 2.90
C CYS A 45 13.96 -8.37 2.22
N CYS A 46 13.98 -8.60 0.91
CA CYS A 46 12.80 -8.99 0.14
C CYS A 46 12.64 -10.53 0.12
N THR A 47 12.67 -11.16 1.28
CA THR A 47 12.60 -12.62 1.42
C THR A 47 11.22 -13.08 1.91
N LYS A 48 10.91 -14.37 1.65
CA LYS A 48 9.67 -14.99 2.18
C LYS A 48 9.60 -14.98 3.72
N ASN A 49 10.74 -14.91 4.41
CA ASN A 49 10.78 -14.81 5.88
C ASN A 49 10.33 -13.43 6.37
N GLU A 50 10.64 -12.36 5.65
CA GLU A 50 10.20 -11.00 5.99
C GLU A 50 8.83 -10.66 5.43
N ILE A 51 8.47 -11.27 4.28
CA ILE A 51 7.21 -11.07 3.58
C ILE A 51 6.52 -12.42 3.37
N PRO A 52 6.00 -13.04 4.45
CA PRO A 52 5.33 -14.35 4.37
C PRO A 52 4.01 -14.30 3.62
N ALA A 53 3.39 -13.14 3.48
CA ALA A 53 2.11 -12.93 2.81
C ALA A 53 1.03 -13.94 3.28
N ASN A 54 0.79 -14.01 4.58
CA ASN A 54 -0.12 -14.98 5.19
C ASN A 54 -1.59 -14.56 5.04
N TYR A 55 -2.15 -14.84 3.87
CA TYR A 55 -3.55 -14.52 3.56
C TYR A 55 -4.57 -15.29 4.41
N HIS A 56 -4.21 -16.49 4.89
CA HIS A 56 -5.09 -17.26 5.77
C HIS A 56 -5.21 -16.57 7.14
N ALA A 57 -4.10 -16.10 7.69
CA ALA A 57 -4.11 -15.32 8.92
C ALA A 57 -4.87 -13.99 8.76
N LEU A 58 -4.74 -13.32 7.62
CA LEU A 58 -5.51 -12.12 7.30
C LEU A 58 -7.01 -12.40 7.30
N GLU A 59 -7.43 -13.43 6.58
CA GLU A 59 -8.84 -13.81 6.48
C GLU A 59 -9.44 -14.18 7.84
N ALA A 60 -8.71 -14.98 8.64
CA ALA A 60 -9.11 -15.34 10.00
C ALA A 60 -9.23 -14.10 10.91
N SER A 61 -8.24 -13.20 10.85
CA SER A 61 -8.24 -11.96 11.65
C SER A 61 -9.38 -11.02 11.26
N LEU A 62 -9.67 -10.87 9.97
CA LEU A 62 -10.78 -10.07 9.48
C LEU A 62 -12.13 -10.66 9.89
N LYS A 63 -12.30 -11.97 9.81
CA LYS A 63 -13.54 -12.67 10.26
C LYS A 63 -13.78 -12.51 11.75
N ASP A 64 -12.74 -12.63 12.56
CA ASP A 64 -12.82 -12.57 14.02
C ASP A 64 -13.02 -11.14 14.53
N LYS A 65 -12.34 -10.15 13.94
CA LYS A 65 -12.21 -8.80 14.52
C LYS A 65 -12.94 -7.70 13.75
N LEU A 66 -13.32 -7.93 12.49
CA LEU A 66 -13.97 -6.93 11.65
C LEU A 66 -15.47 -7.18 11.56
N PHE A 67 -16.23 -6.60 12.50
CA PHE A 67 -17.67 -6.80 12.57
C PHE A 67 -18.43 -5.92 11.58
N GLY A 68 -19.36 -6.53 10.83
CA GLY A 68 -20.33 -5.84 10.02
C GLY A 68 -19.80 -5.25 8.70
N GLN A 69 -18.67 -5.76 8.19
CA GLN A 69 -18.04 -5.31 6.95
C GLN A 69 -17.77 -6.49 5.97
N PRO A 70 -18.80 -7.24 5.54
CA PRO A 70 -18.60 -8.43 4.71
C PRO A 70 -17.99 -8.11 3.35
N LEU A 71 -18.31 -6.95 2.76
CA LEU A 71 -17.74 -6.52 1.47
C LEU A 71 -16.22 -6.35 1.57
N VAL A 72 -15.74 -5.73 2.63
CA VAL A 72 -14.31 -5.48 2.84
C VAL A 72 -13.54 -6.78 2.94
N LEU A 73 -14.05 -7.75 3.71
CA LEU A 73 -13.39 -9.02 3.94
C LEU A 73 -13.10 -9.73 2.61
N ASN A 74 -14.15 -9.95 1.82
CA ASN A 74 -14.03 -10.69 0.55
C ASN A 74 -13.18 -9.93 -0.47
N THR A 75 -13.38 -8.61 -0.59
CA THR A 75 -12.71 -7.79 -1.58
C THR A 75 -11.21 -7.68 -1.29
N VAL A 76 -10.83 -7.37 -0.05
CA VAL A 76 -9.42 -7.18 0.33
C VAL A 76 -8.64 -8.48 0.23
N VAL A 77 -9.16 -9.57 0.79
CA VAL A 77 -8.46 -10.86 0.79
C VAL A 77 -8.25 -11.38 -0.63
N ASN A 78 -9.29 -11.32 -1.47
CA ASN A 78 -9.19 -11.79 -2.85
C ASN A 78 -8.24 -10.94 -3.68
N ALA A 79 -8.27 -9.61 -3.53
CA ALA A 79 -7.37 -8.72 -4.24
C ALA A 79 -5.91 -9.00 -3.91
N LEU A 80 -5.57 -9.13 -2.62
CA LEU A 80 -4.21 -9.40 -2.17
C LEU A 80 -3.72 -10.78 -2.60
N LYS A 81 -4.56 -11.83 -2.48
CA LYS A 81 -4.24 -13.18 -2.95
C LYS A 81 -3.99 -13.23 -4.46
N SER A 82 -4.79 -12.49 -5.22
CA SER A 82 -4.65 -12.43 -6.67
C SER A 82 -3.40 -11.65 -7.10
N HIS A 83 -3.09 -10.57 -6.39
CA HIS A 83 -1.99 -9.67 -6.74
C HIS A 83 -0.60 -10.29 -6.53
N TRP A 84 -0.36 -10.94 -5.38
CA TRP A 84 0.90 -11.62 -5.08
C TRP A 84 0.76 -13.14 -5.25
N ASN A 85 0.21 -13.58 -6.37
CA ASN A 85 0.08 -14.98 -6.70
C ASN A 85 1.36 -15.48 -7.36
N ASP A 86 1.92 -16.59 -6.88
CA ASP A 86 3.15 -17.18 -7.43
C ASP A 86 2.94 -17.69 -8.89
N ASN A 87 1.71 -18.00 -9.28
CA ASN A 87 1.37 -18.54 -10.62
C ASN A 87 0.98 -17.47 -11.64
N TYR A 88 0.76 -16.23 -11.21
CA TYR A 88 0.30 -15.15 -12.07
C TYR A 88 1.08 -13.88 -11.78
N ARG A 89 1.66 -13.29 -12.82
CA ARG A 89 2.36 -12.01 -12.69
C ARG A 89 1.37 -10.87 -12.83
N ALA A 90 1.29 -10.02 -11.81
CA ALA A 90 0.46 -8.82 -11.87
C ALA A 90 0.87 -7.93 -13.06
N GLU A 91 -0.11 -7.37 -13.75
CA GLU A 91 0.13 -6.46 -14.89
C GLU A 91 0.45 -5.04 -14.44
N LYS A 92 -0.03 -4.65 -13.26
CA LYS A 92 0.16 -3.32 -12.65
C LYS A 92 0.20 -3.41 -11.13
N ALA A 93 0.54 -2.30 -10.46
CA ALA A 93 0.42 -2.17 -9.02
C ALA A 93 -1.04 -2.35 -8.54
N LEU A 94 -1.23 -2.97 -7.37
CA LEU A 94 -2.55 -3.03 -6.75
C LEU A 94 -2.87 -1.71 -6.08
N THR A 95 -4.00 -1.13 -6.44
CA THR A 95 -4.48 0.13 -5.87
C THR A 95 -5.81 -0.11 -5.18
N MET A 96 -5.85 0.14 -3.87
CA MET A 96 -7.07 0.00 -3.06
C MET A 96 -7.45 1.35 -2.47
N SER A 97 -8.72 1.73 -2.58
CA SER A 97 -9.27 2.94 -1.97
C SER A 97 -10.35 2.59 -0.95
N PHE A 98 -10.12 2.96 0.30
CA PHE A 98 -11.01 2.67 1.43
C PHE A 98 -11.83 3.90 1.75
N HIS A 99 -13.14 3.83 1.50
CA HIS A 99 -14.09 4.91 1.71
C HIS A 99 -15.04 4.63 2.87
N GLY A 100 -15.33 5.64 3.67
CA GLY A 100 -16.27 5.52 4.79
C GLY A 100 -15.99 6.54 5.89
N GLY A 101 -16.94 6.71 6.81
CA GLY A 101 -16.83 7.65 7.92
C GLY A 101 -15.68 7.36 8.89
N PRO A 102 -15.42 8.28 9.82
CA PRO A 102 -14.46 8.02 10.88
C PRO A 102 -14.92 6.85 11.76
N GLY A 103 -13.96 6.07 12.28
CA GLY A 103 -14.23 4.97 13.19
C GLY A 103 -14.85 3.70 12.58
N VAL A 104 -15.01 3.60 11.26
CA VAL A 104 -15.62 2.42 10.61
C VAL A 104 -14.67 1.24 10.42
N GLY A 105 -13.37 1.42 10.67
CA GLY A 105 -12.37 0.36 10.64
C GLY A 105 -11.35 0.44 9.50
N LYS A 106 -11.28 1.51 8.70
CA LYS A 106 -10.32 1.64 7.60
C LYS A 106 -8.86 1.41 8.04
N ASN A 107 -8.39 2.17 9.03
CA ASN A 107 -7.03 2.03 9.56
C ASN A 107 -6.83 0.68 10.27
N TYR A 108 -7.87 0.12 10.86
CA TYR A 108 -7.81 -1.18 11.51
C TYR A 108 -7.59 -2.31 10.50
N VAL A 109 -8.31 -2.31 9.38
CA VAL A 109 -8.10 -3.27 8.28
C VAL A 109 -6.70 -3.10 7.67
N THR A 110 -6.27 -1.87 7.45
CA THR A 110 -4.94 -1.59 6.93
C THR A 110 -3.84 -2.15 7.84
N LYS A 111 -4.00 -2.02 9.16
CA LYS A 111 -3.09 -2.63 10.15
C LYS A 111 -3.09 -4.17 10.06
N MET A 112 -4.26 -4.81 9.94
CA MET A 112 -4.35 -6.27 9.79
C MET A 112 -3.67 -6.76 8.51
N ILE A 113 -3.78 -6.00 7.41
CA ILE A 113 -3.06 -6.29 6.15
C ILE A 113 -1.54 -6.28 6.40
N GLN A 114 -1.02 -5.24 7.05
CA GLN A 114 0.40 -5.12 7.35
C GLN A 114 0.89 -6.27 8.25
N GLU A 115 0.15 -6.61 9.30
CA GLU A 115 0.48 -7.69 10.24
C GLU A 115 0.44 -9.08 9.57
N ALA A 116 -0.40 -9.27 8.58
CA ALA A 116 -0.50 -10.54 7.86
C ALA A 116 0.52 -10.69 6.73
N LEU A 117 0.85 -9.61 6.05
CA LEU A 117 1.76 -9.65 4.89
C LEU A 117 3.23 -9.60 5.30
N TYR A 118 3.57 -8.93 6.40
CA TYR A 118 4.96 -8.73 6.84
C TYR A 118 5.20 -9.25 8.25
N THR A 119 6.31 -9.92 8.45
CA THR A 119 6.70 -10.48 9.77
C THR A 119 6.80 -9.40 10.86
N GLN A 120 7.28 -8.20 10.50
CA GLN A 120 7.36 -7.07 11.42
C GLN A 120 6.09 -6.20 11.44
N GLY A 121 5.06 -6.57 10.67
CA GLY A 121 3.78 -5.88 10.59
C GLY A 121 3.96 -4.39 10.26
N THR A 122 3.39 -3.52 11.07
CA THR A 122 3.45 -2.06 10.90
C THR A 122 4.85 -1.46 11.01
N ARG A 123 5.81 -2.19 11.57
CA ARG A 123 7.21 -1.76 11.73
C ARG A 123 8.12 -2.28 10.61
N SER A 124 7.56 -2.97 9.63
CA SER A 124 8.33 -3.46 8.49
C SER A 124 8.91 -2.30 7.68
N PRO A 125 10.17 -2.38 7.23
CA PRO A 125 10.78 -1.39 6.35
C PRO A 125 10.12 -1.33 4.97
N HIS A 126 9.22 -2.26 4.66
CA HIS A 126 8.46 -2.33 3.42
C HIS A 126 7.06 -1.70 3.53
N VAL A 127 6.75 -1.11 4.68
CA VAL A 127 5.47 -0.46 4.97
C VAL A 127 5.70 1.04 5.18
N HIS A 128 5.06 1.85 4.34
CA HIS A 128 5.20 3.30 4.36
C HIS A 128 3.84 3.95 4.54
N MET A 129 3.69 4.76 5.59
CA MET A 129 2.45 5.47 5.87
C MET A 129 2.67 6.97 5.78
N PHE A 130 1.80 7.63 5.04
CA PHE A 130 1.75 9.09 4.88
C PHE A 130 0.39 9.58 5.38
N VAL A 131 0.39 10.57 6.25
CA VAL A 131 -0.81 11.21 6.75
C VAL A 131 -0.91 12.60 6.12
N ALA A 132 -1.98 12.86 5.37
CA ALA A 132 -2.08 14.05 4.53
C ALA A 132 -1.79 15.35 5.28
N ARG A 133 -2.36 15.54 6.45
CA ARG A 133 -2.19 16.76 7.25
C ARG A 133 -0.80 16.92 7.88
N LEU A 134 -0.08 15.82 8.06
CA LEU A 134 1.26 15.83 8.67
C LEU A 134 2.35 15.95 7.61
N ASP A 135 2.25 15.12 6.56
CA ASP A 135 3.30 15.00 5.55
C ASP A 135 3.16 16.00 4.39
N PHE A 136 1.93 16.52 4.16
CA PHE A 136 1.61 17.41 3.05
C PHE A 136 0.77 18.63 3.48
N PRO A 137 1.20 19.40 4.50
CA PRO A 137 0.36 20.47 5.07
C PRO A 137 0.23 21.71 4.18
N GLU A 138 1.17 21.98 3.28
CA GLU A 138 1.28 23.24 2.55
C GLU A 138 0.98 23.09 1.06
N VAL A 139 -0.05 23.77 0.57
CA VAL A 139 -0.43 23.76 -0.86
C VAL A 139 0.68 24.31 -1.76
N SER A 140 1.42 25.32 -1.30
CA SER A 140 2.52 25.94 -2.05
C SER A 140 3.70 24.98 -2.33
N LYS A 141 3.84 23.91 -1.54
CA LYS A 141 4.94 22.93 -1.67
C LYS A 141 4.57 21.69 -2.48
N VAL A 142 3.42 21.66 -3.14
CA VAL A 142 3.00 20.51 -3.95
C VAL A 142 4.06 20.01 -4.93
N PRO A 143 4.77 20.85 -5.72
CA PRO A 143 5.82 20.38 -6.61
C PRO A 143 7.01 19.74 -5.89
N GLU A 144 7.32 20.18 -4.68
CA GLU A 144 8.36 19.58 -3.84
C GLU A 144 7.91 18.22 -3.30
N TYR A 145 6.69 18.14 -2.78
CA TYR A 145 6.09 16.89 -2.32
C TYR A 145 6.06 15.83 -3.43
N GLN A 146 5.66 16.20 -4.64
CA GLN A 146 5.66 15.32 -5.80
C GLN A 146 7.06 14.73 -6.08
N ARG A 147 8.09 15.59 -6.14
CA ARG A 147 9.47 15.14 -6.39
C ARG A 147 9.99 14.22 -5.29
N ASN A 148 9.73 14.57 -4.03
CA ASN A 148 10.21 13.81 -2.88
C ASN A 148 9.49 12.46 -2.78
N LEU A 149 8.18 12.44 -2.94
CA LEU A 149 7.36 11.23 -2.93
C LEU A 149 7.76 10.27 -4.05
N ALA A 150 7.90 10.77 -5.29
CA ALA A 150 8.33 9.95 -6.42
C ALA A 150 9.73 9.35 -6.21
N ARG A 151 10.66 10.13 -5.64
CA ARG A 151 12.02 9.66 -5.32
C ARG A 151 11.99 8.59 -4.22
N TRP A 152 11.19 8.82 -3.17
CA TRP A 152 11.04 7.89 -2.06
C TRP A 152 10.48 6.55 -2.52
N ILE A 153 9.38 6.57 -3.28
CA ILE A 153 8.76 5.36 -3.83
C ILE A 153 9.75 4.58 -4.70
N LYS A 154 10.41 5.26 -5.66
CA LYS A 154 11.42 4.63 -6.53
C LYS A 154 12.54 3.98 -5.74
N GLY A 155 13.09 4.67 -4.75
CA GLY A 155 14.18 4.16 -3.93
C GLY A 155 13.81 2.87 -3.18
N ASN A 156 12.64 2.85 -2.57
CA ASN A 156 12.18 1.68 -1.82
C ASN A 156 11.85 0.50 -2.76
N VAL A 157 11.15 0.74 -3.86
CA VAL A 157 10.77 -0.31 -4.82
C VAL A 157 11.99 -0.91 -5.54
N THR A 158 13.06 -0.12 -5.75
CA THR A 158 14.33 -0.64 -6.29
C THR A 158 14.94 -1.70 -5.38
N ASN A 159 14.84 -1.52 -4.06
CA ASN A 159 15.39 -2.46 -3.09
C ASN A 159 14.50 -3.71 -2.93
N CYS A 160 13.19 -3.51 -2.91
CA CYS A 160 12.20 -4.58 -2.84
C CYS A 160 10.90 -4.16 -3.55
N PRO A 161 10.40 -4.90 -4.55
CA PRO A 161 9.17 -4.54 -5.25
C PRO A 161 7.92 -4.77 -4.41
N LYS A 162 7.95 -5.64 -3.39
CA LYS A 162 6.81 -5.94 -2.52
C LYS A 162 6.70 -4.91 -1.39
N GLN A 163 6.32 -3.68 -1.75
CA GLN A 163 6.13 -2.54 -0.84
C GLN A 163 4.64 -2.22 -0.67
N ILE A 164 4.27 -1.69 0.50
CA ILE A 164 2.96 -1.07 0.72
C ILE A 164 3.15 0.42 1.01
N PHE A 165 2.48 1.26 0.23
CA PHE A 165 2.36 2.70 0.46
C PHE A 165 0.93 3.02 0.86
N ILE A 166 0.75 3.61 2.04
CA ILE A 166 -0.54 3.93 2.63
C ILE A 166 -0.66 5.45 2.72
N PHE A 167 -1.75 5.98 2.22
CA PHE A 167 -2.07 7.41 2.28
C PHE A 167 -3.34 7.60 3.10
N ASP A 168 -3.20 8.14 4.30
CA ASP A 168 -4.33 8.40 5.18
C ASP A 168 -4.82 9.84 5.06
N GLU A 169 -6.10 10.05 5.36
CA GLU A 169 -6.78 11.35 5.25
C GLU A 169 -6.67 11.99 3.85
N VAL A 170 -6.73 11.20 2.78
CA VAL A 170 -6.48 11.68 1.41
C VAL A 170 -7.40 12.82 1.00
N ASN A 171 -8.60 12.90 1.60
CA ASN A 171 -9.54 14.01 1.42
C ASN A 171 -9.00 15.37 1.91
N HIS A 172 -7.93 15.38 2.71
CA HIS A 172 -7.23 16.59 3.17
C HIS A 172 -5.92 16.87 2.44
N MET A 173 -5.52 16.00 1.52
CA MET A 173 -4.28 16.15 0.78
C MET A 173 -4.39 17.29 -0.26
N PRO A 174 -3.38 18.17 -0.39
CA PRO A 174 -3.38 19.19 -1.43
C PRO A 174 -3.51 18.62 -2.83
N ALA A 175 -4.32 19.28 -3.68
CA ALA A 175 -4.52 18.84 -5.05
C ALA A 175 -3.19 18.73 -5.80
N GLY A 176 -3.01 17.62 -6.53
CA GLY A 176 -1.81 17.36 -7.32
C GLY A 176 -0.75 16.51 -6.64
N VAL A 177 -0.70 16.40 -5.30
CA VAL A 177 0.33 15.58 -4.62
C VAL A 177 0.33 14.15 -5.15
N LEU A 178 -0.84 13.54 -5.30
CA LEU A 178 -0.99 12.16 -5.80
C LEU A 178 -0.68 12.00 -7.30
N ASP A 179 -0.53 13.10 -8.06
CA ASP A 179 -0.10 13.00 -9.47
C ASP A 179 1.28 12.35 -9.60
N ALA A 180 2.10 12.46 -8.56
CA ALA A 180 3.40 11.79 -8.48
C ALA A 180 3.32 10.26 -8.55
N ILE A 181 2.17 9.68 -8.19
CA ILE A 181 1.98 8.21 -8.11
C ILE A 181 1.40 7.67 -9.42
N LYS A 182 0.71 8.50 -10.21
CA LYS A 182 0.05 8.06 -11.45
C LYS A 182 0.90 7.16 -12.33
N PRO A 183 2.18 7.48 -12.62
CA PRO A 183 3.00 6.61 -13.44
C PRO A 183 3.24 5.22 -12.85
N PHE A 184 3.20 5.08 -11.52
CA PHE A 184 3.52 3.82 -10.82
C PHE A 184 2.33 2.87 -10.72
N ILE A 185 1.12 3.36 -10.95
CA ILE A 185 -0.11 2.57 -10.89
C ILE A 185 -0.65 2.19 -12.28
N ASP A 186 -0.04 2.71 -13.34
CA ASP A 186 -0.42 2.45 -14.73
C ASP A 186 0.22 1.15 -15.27
N TYR A 187 -0.22 0.71 -16.45
CA TYR A 187 0.19 -0.53 -17.12
C TYR A 187 1.59 -0.45 -17.77
N TYR A 188 2.60 -0.01 -17.00
CA TYR A 188 3.97 -0.02 -17.46
C TYR A 188 4.72 -1.22 -16.89
N ASP A 189 5.34 -2.02 -17.76
CA ASP A 189 6.19 -3.12 -17.32
C ASP A 189 7.36 -2.67 -16.45
N TYR A 190 8.01 -1.58 -16.88
CA TYR A 190 9.13 -0.97 -16.17
C TYR A 190 9.12 0.55 -16.34
N ILE A 191 9.39 1.28 -15.26
CA ILE A 191 9.66 2.71 -15.27
C ILE A 191 11.10 2.90 -14.81
N ASN A 192 11.98 3.42 -15.70
CA ASN A 192 13.40 3.56 -15.42
C ASN A 192 14.06 2.25 -14.93
N ARG A 193 13.70 1.12 -15.53
CA ARG A 193 14.16 -0.26 -15.19
C ARG A 193 13.65 -0.77 -13.83
N ILE A 194 12.73 -0.07 -13.17
CA ILE A 194 12.10 -0.48 -11.90
C ILE A 194 10.74 -1.09 -12.20
N ASN A 195 10.45 -2.25 -11.59
CA ASN A 195 9.17 -2.92 -11.71
C ASN A 195 8.27 -2.53 -10.53
N PHE A 196 7.16 -1.84 -10.82
CA PHE A 196 6.18 -1.41 -9.80
C PHE A 196 4.99 -2.36 -9.66
N ARG A 197 4.90 -3.41 -10.46
CA ARG A 197 3.70 -4.27 -10.53
C ARG A 197 3.40 -5.04 -9.27
N GLU A 198 4.37 -5.26 -8.39
CA GLU A 198 4.16 -5.93 -7.10
C GLU A 198 3.88 -4.95 -5.95
N VAL A 199 3.87 -3.64 -6.24
CA VAL A 199 3.57 -2.61 -5.24
C VAL A 199 2.08 -2.60 -4.91
N ILE A 200 1.77 -2.32 -3.64
CA ILE A 200 0.40 -2.09 -3.16
C ILE A 200 0.27 -0.64 -2.70
N PHE A 201 -0.71 0.08 -3.24
CA PHE A 201 -1.10 1.41 -2.79
C PHE A 201 -2.45 1.34 -2.10
N ILE A 202 -2.55 1.90 -0.88
CA ILE A 202 -3.80 1.96 -0.11
C ILE A 202 -4.11 3.42 0.21
N PHE A 203 -5.30 3.86 -0.13
CA PHE A 203 -5.78 5.21 0.11
C PHE A 203 -6.97 5.17 1.07
N LEU A 204 -6.88 5.93 2.16
CA LEU A 204 -7.94 6.02 3.18
C LEU A 204 -8.60 7.38 3.08
N SER A 205 -9.92 7.39 2.85
CA SER A 205 -10.69 8.61 2.63
C SER A 205 -12.00 8.61 3.42
N ASN A 206 -12.40 9.78 3.87
CA ASN A 206 -13.74 9.99 4.41
C ASN A 206 -14.74 10.49 3.33
N THR A 207 -14.27 10.69 2.11
CA THR A 207 -15.10 11.13 1.00
C THR A 207 -16.24 10.15 0.73
N GLY A 208 -17.44 10.65 0.48
CA GLY A 208 -18.63 9.85 0.20
C GLY A 208 -19.22 9.14 1.42
N ALA A 209 -18.68 9.34 2.62
CA ALA A 209 -19.14 8.64 3.83
C ALA A 209 -20.63 8.82 4.11
N GLN A 210 -21.16 10.02 3.93
CA GLN A 210 -22.58 10.29 4.15
C GLN A 210 -23.44 9.53 3.14
N ILE A 211 -23.11 9.57 1.87
CA ILE A 211 -23.84 8.91 0.78
C ILE A 211 -23.84 7.39 0.97
N VAL A 212 -22.68 6.84 1.34
CA VAL A 212 -22.54 5.40 1.67
C VAL A 212 -23.46 5.02 2.82
N ASN A 213 -23.49 5.81 3.88
CA ASN A 213 -24.34 5.52 5.05
C ASN A 213 -25.84 5.63 4.72
N GLU A 214 -26.25 6.66 3.98
CA GLU A 214 -27.64 6.87 3.55
C GLU A 214 -28.11 5.73 2.64
N HIS A 215 -27.27 5.32 1.70
CA HIS A 215 -27.57 4.20 0.81
C HIS A 215 -27.68 2.88 1.57
N THR A 216 -26.72 2.60 2.45
CA THR A 216 -26.75 1.43 3.33
C THR A 216 -28.05 1.37 4.18
N TYR A 217 -28.46 2.52 4.72
CA TYR A 217 -29.70 2.63 5.46
C TYR A 217 -30.93 2.36 4.58
N THR A 218 -30.92 2.86 3.35
CA THR A 218 -31.99 2.64 2.37
C THR A 218 -32.11 1.15 2.00
N LEU A 219 -31.01 0.48 1.74
CA LEU A 219 -30.97 -0.97 1.46
C LEU A 219 -31.49 -1.77 2.65
N TRP A 220 -31.04 -1.44 3.87
CA TRP A 220 -31.52 -2.08 5.08
C TRP A 220 -33.03 -1.90 5.30
N ARG A 221 -33.58 -0.71 5.07
CA ARG A 221 -35.03 -0.47 5.12
C ARG A 221 -35.84 -1.29 4.12
N LYS A 222 -35.24 -1.64 2.98
CA LYS A 222 -35.83 -2.54 1.98
C LYS A 222 -35.72 -4.03 2.37
N GLY A 223 -35.15 -4.35 3.54
CA GLY A 223 -34.97 -5.71 4.03
C GLY A 223 -33.72 -6.41 3.48
N ILE A 224 -32.87 -5.73 2.74
CA ILE A 224 -31.63 -6.29 2.19
C ILE A 224 -30.62 -6.47 3.33
N LYS A 225 -30.14 -7.69 3.52
CA LYS A 225 -29.15 -8.01 4.54
C LYS A 225 -27.76 -7.53 4.11
N LYS A 226 -26.88 -7.32 5.08
CA LYS A 226 -25.50 -6.86 4.83
C LYS A 226 -24.72 -7.77 3.87
N ASP A 227 -24.90 -9.06 4.02
CA ASP A 227 -24.22 -10.08 3.23
C ASP A 227 -24.74 -10.14 1.77
N GLU A 228 -25.90 -9.54 1.51
CA GLU A 228 -26.53 -9.44 0.20
C GLU A 228 -26.16 -8.16 -0.55
N MET A 229 -25.60 -7.16 0.16
CA MET A 229 -25.13 -5.90 -0.45
C MET A 229 -23.91 -6.16 -1.33
N LYS A 230 -23.87 -5.52 -2.50
CA LYS A 230 -22.76 -5.68 -3.47
C LYS A 230 -21.94 -4.40 -3.55
N LEU A 231 -20.66 -4.55 -3.85
CA LEU A 231 -19.75 -3.41 -4.04
C LEU A 231 -20.24 -2.49 -5.16
N SER A 232 -20.77 -3.03 -6.25
CA SER A 232 -21.36 -2.28 -7.38
C SER A 232 -22.47 -1.31 -6.97
N ASP A 233 -23.16 -1.58 -5.86
CA ASP A 233 -24.22 -0.70 -5.36
C ASP A 233 -23.65 0.63 -4.84
N PHE A 234 -22.38 0.64 -4.43
CA PHE A 234 -21.70 1.76 -3.82
C PHE A 234 -20.72 2.49 -4.76
N GLU A 235 -20.09 1.79 -5.70
CA GLU A 235 -19.06 2.36 -6.59
C GLU A 235 -19.56 3.59 -7.34
N LYS A 236 -20.75 3.47 -7.95
CA LYS A 236 -21.36 4.58 -8.68
C LYS A 236 -21.68 5.78 -7.79
N LEU A 237 -22.10 5.51 -6.55
CA LEU A 237 -22.44 6.55 -5.58
C LEU A 237 -21.19 7.28 -5.06
N ILE A 238 -20.11 6.55 -4.83
CA ILE A 238 -18.83 7.14 -4.41
C ILE A 238 -18.30 8.02 -5.54
N SER A 239 -18.33 7.54 -6.78
CA SER A 239 -17.95 8.33 -7.94
C SER A 239 -18.75 9.63 -8.02
N GLN A 240 -20.07 9.58 -7.88
CA GLN A 240 -20.94 10.76 -7.91
C GLN A 240 -20.75 11.67 -6.69
N GLY A 241 -20.61 11.10 -5.50
CA GLY A 241 -20.43 11.85 -4.26
C GLY A 241 -19.13 12.63 -4.21
N ALA A 242 -18.07 12.05 -4.71
CA ALA A 242 -16.79 12.72 -4.77
C ALA A 242 -16.75 13.87 -5.82
N PHE A 243 -17.64 13.87 -6.80
CA PHE A 243 -17.85 15.03 -7.68
C PHE A 243 -18.55 16.19 -6.95
N ASN A 244 -19.50 15.88 -6.09
CA ASN A 244 -20.31 16.89 -5.40
C ASN A 244 -19.59 17.47 -4.16
N GLU A 245 -18.77 16.67 -3.49
CA GLU A 245 -17.83 17.20 -2.50
C GLU A 245 -16.73 17.91 -3.28
N LYS A 246 -16.49 19.21 -3.02
CA LYS A 246 -15.34 19.98 -3.56
C LYS A 246 -14.03 19.40 -3.04
N VAL A 247 -13.72 18.17 -3.44
CA VAL A 247 -12.53 17.47 -2.99
C VAL A 247 -11.33 18.00 -3.76
N SER A 248 -10.35 18.48 -3.01
CA SER A 248 -9.09 19.04 -3.53
C SER A 248 -8.31 18.05 -4.40
N ASN A 249 -8.58 16.76 -4.29
CA ASN A 249 -7.92 15.69 -5.03
C ASN A 249 -8.89 14.94 -5.93
N ARG A 250 -9.06 15.42 -7.14
CA ARG A 250 -9.83 14.75 -8.19
C ARG A 250 -9.26 13.36 -8.58
N ILE A 251 -8.07 12.98 -8.12
CA ILE A 251 -7.44 11.70 -8.47
C ILE A 251 -8.22 10.50 -7.93
N LEU A 252 -8.83 10.62 -6.74
CA LEU A 252 -9.62 9.53 -6.16
C LEU A 252 -10.92 9.28 -6.92
N VAL A 253 -11.31 10.19 -7.77
CA VAL A 253 -12.63 10.21 -8.43
C VAL A 253 -12.58 10.81 -9.83
N THR A 254 -11.41 11.02 -10.41
CA THR A 254 -11.36 11.60 -11.74
C THR A 254 -12.01 10.69 -12.77
N THR A 255 -12.89 11.33 -13.46
CA THR A 255 -13.68 11.05 -14.63
C THR A 255 -12.93 10.57 -15.86
N ASP A 256 -11.64 10.40 -15.80
CA ASP A 256 -10.98 9.58 -16.81
C ASP A 256 -11.39 8.13 -16.55
N LEU A 257 -12.33 7.65 -17.34
CA LEU A 257 -12.82 6.27 -17.37
C LEU A 257 -11.67 5.25 -17.35
N GLN A 258 -10.49 5.64 -17.83
CA GLN A 258 -9.24 4.86 -17.77
C GLN A 258 -8.71 4.65 -16.33
N PHE A 259 -9.02 5.54 -15.38
CA PHE A 259 -8.57 5.39 -13.99
C PHE A 259 -9.54 4.61 -13.10
N GLN A 260 -10.82 4.50 -13.45
CA GLN A 260 -11.77 3.68 -12.69
C GLN A 260 -11.41 2.19 -12.70
N GLU A 261 -10.85 1.69 -13.79
CA GLU A 261 -10.36 0.31 -13.89
C GLU A 261 -9.08 0.04 -13.09
N LEU A 262 -8.40 1.11 -12.64
CA LEU A 262 -7.13 1.00 -11.90
C LEU A 262 -7.32 0.83 -10.39
N TRP A 263 -8.52 1.10 -9.86
CA TRP A 263 -8.76 1.19 -8.41
C TRP A 263 -9.76 0.15 -7.94
N LEU A 264 -9.35 -0.64 -6.96
CA LEU A 264 -10.27 -1.46 -6.20
C LEU A 264 -10.86 -0.64 -5.06
N ILE A 265 -12.14 -0.28 -5.16
CA ILE A 265 -12.85 0.48 -4.14
C ILE A 265 -13.32 -0.46 -3.04
N CYS A 266 -12.95 -0.18 -1.80
CA CYS A 266 -13.49 -0.86 -0.61
C CYS A 266 -14.38 0.12 0.15
N VAL A 267 -15.62 -0.27 0.36
CA VAL A 267 -16.60 0.55 1.04
C VAL A 267 -16.76 0.09 2.49
N PHE A 268 -16.58 1.03 3.41
CA PHE A 268 -16.82 0.85 4.82
C PHE A 268 -18.07 1.63 5.24
N TYR A 269 -19.00 1.00 5.94
CA TYR A 269 -20.23 1.66 6.35
C TYR A 269 -20.52 1.48 7.84
N VAL A 270 -21.20 2.46 8.43
CA VAL A 270 -21.60 2.45 9.84
C VAL A 270 -23.02 1.89 9.97
N LEU A 271 -23.14 0.70 10.54
CA LEU A 271 -24.43 0.16 10.96
C LEU A 271 -24.61 0.15 12.48
N SER A 272 -23.61 0.57 13.26
CA SER A 272 -23.69 0.62 14.72
C SER A 272 -24.71 1.65 15.25
N GLN A 273 -25.00 2.69 14.49
CA GLN A 273 -26.03 3.67 14.89
C GLN A 273 -27.46 3.14 14.77
N ILE A 274 -27.72 2.13 13.94
CA ILE A 274 -29.06 1.55 13.79
C ILE A 274 -29.49 0.80 15.06
N ARG A 275 -28.55 0.20 15.81
CA ARG A 275 -28.86 -0.40 17.13
C ARG A 275 -29.24 0.64 18.18
N LYS A 276 -28.71 1.87 18.13
CA LYS A 276 -29.11 2.95 19.05
C LYS A 276 -30.51 3.48 18.74
N VAL A 277 -30.85 3.63 17.45
CA VAL A 277 -32.17 4.08 17.02
C VAL A 277 -33.26 3.07 17.43
N ASN A 278 -33.01 1.76 17.27
CA ASN A 278 -33.94 0.73 17.70
C ASN A 278 -34.10 0.60 19.24
N ARG A 279 -33.16 1.14 20.04
CA ARG A 279 -33.30 1.24 21.52
C ARG A 279 -34.06 2.49 21.93
N LEU A 280 -34.16 3.50 21.07
CA LEU A 280 -34.92 4.72 21.34
C LEU A 280 -36.36 4.65 20.79
N LEU A 281 -36.65 3.64 19.95
CA LEU A 281 -37.97 3.37 19.40
C LEU A 281 -38.71 2.19 20.10
N LYS A 282 -38.12 1.62 21.13
CA LYS A 282 -38.76 0.73 22.12
C LYS A 282 -38.93 1.47 23.45
#